data_6ef05bad590266c61d6da6b4e4ca5eb2
#
_entry.id   6ef05bad590266c61d6da6b4e4ca5eb2
#
_cell.length_a   1.000
_cell.length_b   1.000
_cell.length_c   1.000
_cell.angle_alpha   90.00
_cell.angle_beta   90.00
_cell.angle_gamma   90.00
#
_symmetry.space_group_name_H-M   'P 1'
#
loop_
_entity.id
_entity.type
_entity.pdbx_description
1 polymer ?
#
loop_
_entity_poly.entity_id
_entity_poly.type
_entity_poly.pdbx_seq_one_letter_code
_entity_poly.pdbx_strand_id
1 'polypeptide(L)'
;MYRDANVTVTAFRVPHGDFRDAFGYRFDTSDGRSIVISGDTGPTDAVIKACNGCDVLVHEVYSTSGFQRRPAEWQRYHARYHTSASEVAEVATKARPGLLVLTHQLLWGSSDAELLAEVVKGYAGRVVSGRDLGVY
;
A
#
# COMPACT_ATOMS: atom_id res chain seq x y z
N MET A 1 -13.49 -0.92 15.70
CA MET A 1 -12.39 -1.60 16.44
C MET A 1 -12.87 -2.97 16.87
N TYR A 2 -12.08 -4.00 16.63
CA TYR A 2 -12.30 -5.38 17.14
C TYR A 2 -11.14 -5.76 18.04
N ARG A 3 -11.39 -6.56 19.08
CA ARG A 3 -10.34 -7.03 20.00
C ARG A 3 -10.71 -8.41 20.59
N ASP A 4 -9.73 -9.30 20.61
CA ASP A 4 -9.77 -10.55 21.36
C ASP A 4 -8.45 -10.80 22.11
N ALA A 5 -8.18 -12.03 22.54
CA ALA A 5 -6.96 -12.40 23.27
C ALA A 5 -5.71 -12.36 22.39
N ASN A 6 -5.84 -12.43 21.05
CA ASN A 6 -4.73 -12.59 20.11
C ASN A 6 -4.44 -11.33 19.33
N VAL A 7 -5.45 -10.50 19.04
CA VAL A 7 -5.31 -9.37 18.15
C VAL A 7 -6.24 -8.20 18.49
N THR A 8 -5.75 -6.99 18.29
CA THR A 8 -6.58 -5.78 18.20
C THR A 8 -6.57 -5.30 16.76
N VAL A 9 -7.77 -5.08 16.18
CA VAL A 9 -7.92 -4.58 14.82
C VAL A 9 -8.53 -3.19 14.86
N THR A 10 -7.85 -2.24 14.23
CA THR A 10 -8.31 -0.86 14.09
C THR A 10 -8.52 -0.54 12.61
N ALA A 11 -9.75 -0.19 12.24
CA ALA A 11 -10.05 0.33 10.90
C ALA A 11 -9.79 1.85 10.86
N PHE A 12 -9.27 2.33 9.74
CA PHE A 12 -9.11 3.76 9.48
C PHE A 12 -9.58 4.08 8.05
N ARG A 13 -10.17 5.27 7.85
CA ARG A 13 -10.65 5.69 6.53
C ARG A 13 -9.48 6.02 5.62
N VAL A 14 -9.62 5.64 4.34
CA VAL A 14 -8.69 5.98 3.26
C VAL A 14 -9.44 6.60 2.08
N PRO A 15 -8.81 7.49 1.29
CA PRO A 15 -9.43 8.03 0.08
C PRO A 15 -9.42 7.00 -1.05
N HIS A 16 -10.59 6.71 -1.62
CA HIS A 16 -10.70 5.84 -2.79
C HIS A 16 -11.73 6.42 -3.79
N GLY A 17 -11.34 7.50 -4.46
CA GLY A 17 -12.19 8.19 -5.42
C GLY A 17 -13.54 8.61 -4.83
N ASP A 18 -14.63 8.13 -5.43
CA ASP A 18 -16.00 8.44 -5.02
C ASP A 18 -16.55 7.45 -3.95
N PHE A 19 -15.78 6.44 -3.56
CA PHE A 19 -16.15 5.50 -2.51
C PHE A 19 -15.99 6.15 -1.13
N ARG A 20 -17.12 6.38 -0.45
CA ARG A 20 -17.13 7.04 0.87
C ARG A 20 -16.62 6.13 2.00
N ASP A 21 -16.84 4.82 1.85
CA ASP A 21 -16.55 3.83 2.88
C ASP A 21 -15.43 2.88 2.43
N ALA A 22 -14.24 3.46 2.21
CA ALA A 22 -13.01 2.74 1.99
C ALA A 22 -12.15 2.76 3.27
N PHE A 23 -11.58 1.60 3.62
CA PHE A 23 -10.86 1.43 4.87
C PHE A 23 -9.55 0.68 4.68
N GLY A 24 -8.52 1.16 5.37
CA GLY A 24 -7.36 0.38 5.74
C GLY A 24 -7.53 -0.21 7.14
N TYR A 25 -6.67 -1.16 7.49
CA TYR A 25 -6.72 -1.87 8.77
C TYR A 25 -5.33 -1.97 9.38
N ARG A 26 -5.26 -1.75 10.70
CA ARG A 26 -4.09 -2.05 11.51
C ARG A 26 -4.41 -3.22 12.43
N PHE A 27 -3.52 -4.20 12.46
CA PHE A 27 -3.56 -5.37 13.33
C PHE A 27 -2.39 -5.27 14.31
N ASP A 28 -2.68 -5.23 15.60
CA ASP A 28 -1.70 -5.32 16.67
C ASP A 28 -1.89 -6.68 17.36
N THR A 29 -0.91 -7.57 17.24
CA THR A 29 -0.98 -8.93 17.79
C THR A 29 -0.49 -8.97 19.24
N SER A 30 -0.89 -10.00 19.99
CA SER A 30 -0.54 -10.15 21.42
C SER A 30 0.95 -10.40 21.66
N ASP A 31 1.70 -10.84 20.63
CA ASP A 31 3.17 -11.01 20.67
C ASP A 31 3.92 -9.73 20.28
N GLY A 32 3.20 -8.61 20.12
CA GLY A 32 3.78 -7.28 19.88
C GLY A 32 4.09 -6.96 18.42
N ARG A 33 3.61 -7.75 17.46
CA ARG A 33 3.72 -7.45 16.03
C ARG A 33 2.63 -6.51 15.57
N SER A 34 2.94 -5.72 14.55
CA SER A 34 1.99 -4.79 13.94
C SER A 34 1.99 -4.91 12.41
N ILE A 35 0.80 -5.11 11.84
CA ILE A 35 0.59 -5.22 10.40
C ILE A 35 -0.42 -4.16 9.98
N VAL A 36 -0.10 -3.40 8.94
CA VAL A 36 -1.02 -2.43 8.34
C VAL A 36 -1.33 -2.84 6.92
N ILE A 37 -2.61 -2.86 6.57
CA ILE A 37 -3.10 -3.12 5.21
C ILE A 37 -3.79 -1.86 4.73
N SER A 38 -3.34 -1.29 3.60
CA SER A 38 -3.88 -0.03 3.08
C SER A 38 -5.34 -0.13 2.62
N GLY A 39 -5.76 -1.29 2.11
CA GLY A 39 -6.90 -1.36 1.20
C GLY A 39 -6.59 -0.60 -0.10
N ASP A 40 -7.55 -0.51 -1.00
CA ASP A 40 -7.42 0.31 -2.21
C ASP A 40 -7.53 1.79 -1.83
N THR A 41 -6.54 2.60 -2.21
CA THR A 41 -6.44 3.99 -1.74
C THR A 41 -5.58 4.87 -2.63
N GLY A 42 -5.91 6.12 -2.75
CA GLY A 42 -4.94 7.16 -3.12
C GLY A 42 -3.94 7.41 -1.98
N PRO A 43 -2.84 8.14 -2.25
CA PRO A 43 -1.83 8.43 -1.23
C PRO A 43 -2.44 9.21 -0.06
N THR A 44 -2.13 8.80 1.19
CA THR A 44 -2.75 9.39 2.37
C THR A 44 -1.90 9.30 3.63
N ASP A 45 -1.95 10.36 4.44
CA ASP A 45 -1.35 10.39 5.78
C ASP A 45 -1.98 9.38 6.75
N ALA A 46 -3.20 8.90 6.46
CA ALA A 46 -3.86 7.93 7.32
C ALA A 46 -3.07 6.60 7.38
N VAL A 47 -2.54 6.11 6.24
CA VAL A 47 -1.68 4.93 6.18
C VAL A 47 -0.36 5.18 6.92
N ILE A 48 0.25 6.36 6.70
CA ILE A 48 1.51 6.73 7.37
C ILE A 48 1.35 6.71 8.89
N LYS A 49 0.28 7.35 9.40
CA LYS A 49 -0.03 7.39 10.84
C LYS A 49 -0.38 6.01 11.40
N ALA A 50 -1.14 5.21 10.64
CA ALA A 50 -1.51 3.86 11.07
C ALA A 50 -0.29 2.94 11.16
N CYS A 51 0.66 3.02 10.23
CA CYS A 51 1.89 2.23 10.26
C CYS A 51 2.87 2.76 11.31
N ASN A 52 3.35 4.00 11.19
CA ASN A 52 4.28 4.64 12.14
C ASN A 52 5.34 3.68 12.71
N GLY A 53 6.10 3.03 11.83
CA GLY A 53 7.10 2.04 12.20
C GLY A 53 6.54 0.62 12.40
N CYS A 54 5.41 0.27 11.77
CA CYS A 54 4.84 -1.08 11.82
C CYS A 54 5.82 -2.14 11.29
N ASP A 55 5.66 -3.39 11.75
CA ASP A 55 6.51 -4.49 11.25
C ASP A 55 6.28 -4.76 9.78
N VAL A 56 5.01 -4.74 9.33
CA VAL A 56 4.65 -4.98 7.93
C VAL A 56 3.63 -3.95 7.46
N LEU A 57 3.91 -3.31 6.33
CA LEU A 57 2.94 -2.53 5.56
C LEU A 57 2.61 -3.28 4.26
N VAL A 58 1.35 -3.70 4.12
CA VAL A 58 0.80 -4.25 2.89
C VAL A 58 0.08 -3.13 2.16
N HIS A 59 0.60 -2.70 1.01
CA HIS A 59 0.09 -1.53 0.28
C HIS A 59 -0.23 -1.85 -1.17
N GLU A 60 -1.39 -1.37 -1.65
CA GLU A 60 -1.73 -1.41 -3.06
C GLU A 60 -0.79 -0.50 -3.87
N VAL A 61 -0.65 -0.76 -5.17
CA VAL A 61 0.26 0.01 -6.02
C VAL A 61 -0.06 -0.12 -7.50
N TYR A 62 0.13 0.96 -8.26
CA TYR A 62 0.18 0.85 -9.71
C TYR A 62 1.56 1.21 -10.30
N SER A 63 1.89 0.57 -11.44
CA SER A 63 3.08 0.92 -12.21
C SER A 63 2.93 2.29 -12.85
N THR A 64 3.84 3.20 -12.54
CA THR A 64 3.90 4.55 -13.10
C THR A 64 4.11 4.50 -14.61
N SER A 65 5.01 3.63 -15.10
CA SER A 65 5.27 3.48 -16.53
C SER A 65 4.08 2.84 -17.27
N GLY A 66 3.41 1.85 -16.65
CA GLY A 66 2.18 1.28 -17.17
C GLY A 66 1.06 2.30 -17.28
N PHE A 67 0.89 3.12 -16.24
CA PHE A 67 -0.07 4.21 -16.17
C PHE A 67 0.14 5.26 -17.27
N GLN A 68 1.38 5.71 -17.47
CA GLN A 68 1.72 6.75 -18.45
C GLN A 68 1.41 6.33 -19.92
N ARG A 69 1.34 5.03 -20.19
CA ARG A 69 0.95 4.50 -21.52
C ARG A 69 -0.54 4.52 -21.79
N ARG A 70 -1.37 4.88 -20.80
CA ARG A 70 -2.83 4.88 -20.92
C ARG A 70 -3.37 6.24 -21.39
N PRO A 71 -4.58 6.28 -21.98
CA PRO A 71 -5.23 7.55 -22.38
C PRO A 71 -5.40 8.50 -21.20
N ALA A 72 -5.31 9.81 -21.43
CA ALA A 72 -5.35 10.83 -20.38
C ALA A 72 -6.64 10.78 -19.53
N GLU A 73 -7.79 10.47 -20.12
CA GLU A 73 -9.06 10.32 -19.39
C GLU A 73 -9.01 9.15 -18.42
N TRP A 74 -8.46 8.02 -18.85
CA TRP A 74 -8.26 6.85 -18.02
C TRP A 74 -7.28 7.14 -16.88
N GLN A 75 -6.18 7.89 -17.15
CA GLN A 75 -5.24 8.32 -16.12
C GLN A 75 -5.91 9.19 -15.06
N ARG A 76 -6.72 10.20 -15.47
CA ARG A 76 -7.46 11.06 -14.52
C ARG A 76 -8.40 10.27 -13.61
N TYR A 77 -9.03 9.22 -14.13
CA TYR A 77 -9.88 8.35 -13.34
C TYR A 77 -9.05 7.59 -12.29
N HIS A 78 -8.07 6.78 -12.71
CA HIS A 78 -7.34 5.89 -11.82
C HIS A 78 -6.44 6.61 -10.79
N ALA A 79 -5.90 7.77 -11.11
CA ALA A 79 -5.14 8.58 -10.15
C ALA A 79 -5.95 9.03 -8.92
N ARG A 80 -7.27 9.00 -8.98
CA ARG A 80 -8.15 9.32 -7.84
C ARG A 80 -8.39 8.14 -6.91
N TYR A 81 -8.09 6.93 -7.37
CA TYR A 81 -8.45 5.70 -6.68
C TYR A 81 -7.25 4.95 -6.13
N HIS A 82 -6.10 5.07 -6.76
CA HIS A 82 -4.94 4.22 -6.48
C HIS A 82 -3.66 5.02 -6.29
N THR A 83 -2.65 4.37 -5.71
CA THR A 83 -1.35 4.96 -5.38
C THR A 83 -0.28 4.51 -6.37
N SER A 84 0.46 5.45 -6.97
CA SER A 84 1.58 5.15 -7.87
C SER A 84 2.78 4.56 -7.14
N ALA A 85 3.67 3.89 -7.87
CA ALA A 85 4.91 3.35 -7.32
C ALA A 85 5.77 4.41 -6.62
N SER A 86 5.85 5.64 -7.17
CA SER A 86 6.57 6.75 -6.55
C SER A 86 5.91 7.24 -5.26
N GLU A 87 4.58 7.32 -5.23
CA GLU A 87 3.83 7.73 -4.04
C GLU A 87 3.88 6.66 -2.93
N VAL A 88 3.83 5.35 -3.30
CA VAL A 88 4.05 4.26 -2.34
C VAL A 88 5.44 4.37 -1.71
N ALA A 89 6.47 4.68 -2.50
CA ALA A 89 7.83 4.90 -1.99
C ALA A 89 7.89 6.06 -0.98
N GLU A 90 7.18 7.16 -1.24
CA GLU A 90 7.07 8.30 -0.30
C GLU A 90 6.31 7.92 0.97
N VAL A 91 5.17 7.23 0.85
CA VAL A 91 4.38 6.73 1.99
C VAL A 91 5.24 5.82 2.85
N ALA A 92 5.95 4.85 2.25
CA ALA A 92 6.81 3.92 2.98
C ALA A 92 7.99 4.62 3.66
N THR A 93 8.60 5.61 3.00
CA THR A 93 9.69 6.41 3.58
C THR A 93 9.24 7.17 4.84
N LYS A 94 8.03 7.72 4.83
CA LYS A 94 7.45 8.43 5.99
C LYS A 94 6.94 7.46 7.06
N ALA A 95 6.30 6.36 6.64
CA ALA A 95 5.73 5.35 7.53
C ALA A 95 6.79 4.46 8.20
N ARG A 96 7.93 4.23 7.56
CA ARG A 96 9.07 3.44 8.02
C ARG A 96 8.72 2.00 8.45
N PRO A 97 8.03 1.21 7.62
CA PRO A 97 7.74 -0.18 7.95
C PRO A 97 9.03 -1.02 8.00
N GLY A 98 9.02 -2.09 8.80
CA GLY A 98 10.07 -3.12 8.77
C GLY A 98 10.13 -3.86 7.43
N LEU A 99 8.96 -4.10 6.81
CA LEU A 99 8.80 -4.68 5.48
C LEU A 99 7.62 -4.02 4.76
N LEU A 100 7.83 -3.59 3.52
CA LEU A 100 6.78 -3.20 2.58
C LEU A 100 6.44 -4.39 1.68
N VAL A 101 5.17 -4.81 1.66
CA VAL A 101 4.64 -5.83 0.74
C VAL A 101 3.71 -5.14 -0.26
N LEU A 102 4.04 -5.21 -1.54
CA LEU A 102 3.20 -4.67 -2.60
C LEU A 102 2.06 -5.66 -2.91
N THR A 103 0.83 -5.17 -2.89
CA THR A 103 -0.37 -5.95 -3.20
C THR A 103 -1.26 -5.22 -4.20
N HIS A 104 -2.33 -5.85 -4.69
CA HIS A 104 -3.24 -5.23 -5.68
C HIS A 104 -2.47 -4.47 -6.77
N GLN A 105 -1.49 -5.18 -7.36
CA GLN A 105 -0.51 -4.60 -8.28
C GLN A 105 -1.13 -4.35 -9.65
N LEU A 106 -1.41 -3.10 -9.96
CA LEU A 106 -1.99 -2.67 -11.23
C LEU A 106 -0.86 -2.42 -12.23
N LEU A 107 -0.44 -3.46 -12.94
CA LEU A 107 0.74 -3.46 -13.81
C LEU A 107 0.52 -2.71 -15.12
N TRP A 108 -0.67 -2.83 -15.70
CA TRP A 108 -1.07 -2.18 -16.95
C TRP A 108 -0.07 -2.31 -18.11
N GLY A 109 0.49 -3.54 -18.24
CA GLY A 109 1.46 -3.88 -19.26
C GLY A 109 2.92 -3.71 -18.86
N SER A 110 3.20 -3.38 -17.59
CA SER A 110 4.51 -3.57 -16.96
C SER A 110 4.62 -4.96 -16.36
N SER A 111 5.82 -5.37 -15.99
CA SER A 111 6.07 -6.59 -15.21
C SER A 111 6.19 -6.29 -13.71
N ASP A 112 6.08 -7.32 -12.87
CA ASP A 112 6.32 -7.22 -11.42
C ASP A 112 7.73 -6.67 -11.13
N ALA A 113 8.73 -7.07 -11.91
CA ALA A 113 10.10 -6.61 -11.75
C ALA A 113 10.26 -5.12 -12.07
N GLU A 114 9.56 -4.62 -13.10
CA GLU A 114 9.55 -3.20 -13.44
C GLU A 114 8.86 -2.37 -12.36
N LEU A 115 7.69 -2.82 -11.88
CA LEU A 115 6.98 -2.18 -10.79
C LEU A 115 7.84 -2.11 -9.52
N LEU A 116 8.46 -3.23 -9.12
CA LEU A 116 9.35 -3.26 -7.97
C LEU A 116 10.53 -2.30 -8.12
N ALA A 117 11.13 -2.25 -9.31
CA ALA A 117 12.22 -1.32 -9.62
C ALA A 117 11.78 0.16 -9.54
N GLU A 118 10.53 0.48 -9.90
CA GLU A 118 9.97 1.82 -9.74
C GLU A 118 9.89 2.23 -8.26
N VAL A 119 9.43 1.33 -7.37
CA VAL A 119 9.35 1.61 -5.92
C VAL A 119 10.74 1.76 -5.30
N VAL A 120 11.67 0.88 -5.64
CA VAL A 120 13.05 0.88 -5.12
C VAL A 120 13.82 2.17 -5.47
N LYS A 121 13.48 2.86 -6.55
CA LYS A 121 14.09 4.16 -6.89
C LYS A 121 13.84 5.23 -5.82
N GLY A 122 12.71 5.17 -5.12
CA GLY A 122 12.32 6.16 -4.11
C GLY A 122 12.28 5.65 -2.67
N TYR A 123 12.49 4.34 -2.45
CA TYR A 123 12.44 3.73 -1.13
C TYR A 123 13.60 2.78 -0.90
N ALA A 124 14.45 3.10 0.08
CA ALA A 124 15.66 2.32 0.43
C ALA A 124 15.40 1.20 1.44
N GLY A 125 14.18 1.05 1.97
CA GLY A 125 13.82 0.00 2.92
C GLY A 125 13.57 -1.35 2.25
N ARG A 126 13.23 -2.35 3.06
CA ARG A 126 12.88 -3.68 2.56
C ARG A 126 11.53 -3.65 1.85
N VAL A 127 11.50 -4.07 0.59
CA VAL A 127 10.27 -4.17 -0.20
C VAL A 127 10.24 -5.47 -1.01
N VAL A 128 9.05 -6.06 -1.11
CA VAL A 128 8.79 -7.26 -1.91
C VAL A 128 7.51 -7.12 -2.72
N SER A 129 7.49 -7.72 -3.90
CA SER A 129 6.26 -7.93 -4.67
C SER A 129 5.49 -9.08 -4.04
N GLY A 130 4.31 -8.80 -3.47
CA GLY A 130 3.46 -9.80 -2.84
C GLY A 130 2.86 -10.76 -3.87
N ARG A 131 2.74 -12.03 -3.50
CA ARG A 131 2.12 -13.09 -4.31
C ARG A 131 1.20 -13.91 -3.44
N ASP A 132 0.12 -14.41 -4.02
CA ASP A 132 -0.78 -15.32 -3.34
C ASP A 132 -0.01 -16.52 -2.79
N LEU A 133 -0.30 -16.89 -1.55
CA LEU A 133 0.38 -17.94 -0.80
C LEU A 133 1.89 -17.72 -0.58
N GLY A 134 2.41 -16.52 -0.85
CA GLY A 134 3.79 -16.16 -0.55
C GLY A 134 4.03 -16.07 0.97
N VAL A 135 5.22 -16.49 1.40
CA VAL A 135 5.72 -16.33 2.78
C VAL A 135 6.95 -15.43 2.73
N TYR A 136 6.97 -14.36 3.57
CA TYR A 136 7.98 -13.30 3.53
C TYR A 136 8.64 -13.06 4.89
#